data_8a917e4b6dcc598665cc182357e3ea5f
#
_entry.id   8a917e4b6dcc598665cc182357e3ea5f
#
_cell.length_a   1.000
_cell.length_b   1.000
_cell.length_c   1.000
_cell.angle_alpha   90.00
_cell.angle_beta   90.00
_cell.angle_gamma   90.00
#
_symmetry.space_group_name_H-M   'P 1'
#
loop_
_entity.id
_entity.type
_entity.pdbx_description
1 polymer ?
#
loop_
_entity_poly.entity_id
_entity_poly.type
_entity_poly.pdbx_seq_one_letter_code
_entity_poly.pdbx_strand_id
1 'polypeptide(L)'
;MRAFISSVRRGLGEERDALRGLISALGHVPVRFEDFTAQPVPSRQACMEAVSSCDICLLLLGPSYGDRLPDTGVAPTHEEFNVARSRGIPLYAFLKRGVEMDADQRAFVSEVEQYATGRFRAAFDGATDLLTAVTAVVRQHESMPSALAWERLPGPAPAVPWVAADQRQLYAGQPATVEMHVLPLTHASRLAVGQLEVLGGTLAGRGREHGLFTQAQPVDTGTDGSAAWARSDDWRQGVAGVRVDRDSAISLWWPLPSDGMGAVVDSEDLASAVAAKLRFAASLGLIGGDRAAVAAALSGVAMAAEGSVADLGKRNSVSFGFSQREVVRVEPEDAVPVGALTSGAGDIGRELATRLVHAFRASRR
;
A
#
# COMPACT_ATOMS: atom_id res chain seq x y z
N MET A 1 11.81 4.18 -6.78
CA MET A 1 10.89 4.71 -5.76
C MET A 1 9.88 5.65 -6.40
N ARG A 2 8.63 5.61 -5.99
CA ARG A 2 7.55 6.52 -6.42
C ARG A 2 7.37 7.61 -5.36
N ALA A 3 7.49 8.86 -5.74
CA ALA A 3 7.39 10.01 -4.84
C ALA A 3 6.16 10.84 -5.17
N PHE A 4 5.18 10.89 -4.26
CA PHE A 4 4.01 11.75 -4.41
C PHE A 4 4.36 13.19 -4.02
N ILE A 5 4.05 14.15 -4.89
CA ILE A 5 4.27 15.59 -4.66
C ILE A 5 2.92 16.24 -4.36
N SER A 6 2.66 16.47 -3.07
CA SER A 6 1.43 17.04 -2.54
C SER A 6 1.61 18.52 -2.25
N SER A 7 0.81 19.38 -2.83
CA SER A 7 0.67 20.80 -2.47
C SER A 7 -0.46 21.49 -3.20
N VAL A 8 -0.92 22.61 -2.69
CA VAL A 8 -1.70 23.58 -3.44
C VAL A 8 -0.81 24.23 -4.51
N ARG A 9 -1.28 24.31 -5.75
CA ARG A 9 -0.49 24.87 -6.86
C ARG A 9 -0.27 26.37 -6.72
N ARG A 10 -1.24 27.09 -6.14
CA ARG A 10 -1.17 28.55 -5.97
C ARG A 10 0.01 28.96 -5.09
N GLY A 11 0.96 29.68 -5.64
CA GLY A 11 2.18 30.14 -4.96
C GLY A 11 3.31 29.12 -4.85
N LEU A 12 3.17 27.92 -5.47
CA LEU A 12 4.16 26.84 -5.47
C LEU A 12 4.37 26.20 -6.85
N GLY A 13 3.95 26.86 -7.93
CA GLY A 13 4.02 26.28 -9.28
C GLY A 13 5.43 25.96 -9.75
N GLU A 14 6.36 26.90 -9.55
CA GLU A 14 7.77 26.74 -9.92
C GLU A 14 8.45 25.62 -9.12
N GLU A 15 8.20 25.58 -7.82
CA GLU A 15 8.74 24.54 -6.93
C GLU A 15 8.24 23.14 -7.29
N ARG A 16 6.96 23.02 -7.63
CA ARG A 16 6.37 21.74 -8.06
C ARG A 16 7.01 21.21 -9.34
N ASP A 17 7.18 22.08 -10.34
CA ASP A 17 7.77 21.70 -11.61
C ASP A 17 9.27 21.37 -11.47
N ALA A 18 9.98 22.13 -10.66
CA ALA A 18 11.38 21.86 -10.33
C ALA A 18 11.54 20.51 -9.62
N LEU A 19 10.66 20.18 -8.66
CA LEU A 19 10.68 18.89 -7.98
C LEU A 19 10.42 17.72 -8.90
N ARG A 20 9.47 17.84 -9.84
CA ARG A 20 9.24 16.80 -10.84
C ARG A 20 10.52 16.47 -11.60
N GLY A 21 11.22 17.51 -12.07
CA GLY A 21 12.49 17.37 -12.76
C GLY A 21 13.56 16.69 -11.90
N LEU A 22 13.70 17.12 -10.64
CA LEU A 22 14.66 16.55 -9.70
C LEU A 22 14.40 15.06 -9.44
N ILE A 23 13.17 14.69 -9.09
CA ILE A 23 12.80 13.30 -8.78
C ILE A 23 13.09 12.39 -9.98
N SER A 24 12.75 12.82 -11.20
CA SER A 24 13.10 12.10 -12.43
C SER A 24 14.60 12.00 -12.65
N ALA A 25 15.37 13.08 -12.42
CA ALA A 25 16.82 13.09 -12.56
C ALA A 25 17.53 12.18 -11.55
N LEU A 26 16.94 11.97 -10.39
CA LEU A 26 17.40 11.02 -9.36
C LEU A 26 17.05 9.56 -9.68
N GLY A 27 16.39 9.29 -10.83
CA GLY A 27 16.00 7.94 -11.23
C GLY A 27 14.71 7.44 -10.56
N HIS A 28 13.88 8.34 -10.02
CA HIS A 28 12.63 8.02 -9.36
C HIS A 28 11.43 8.46 -10.20
N VAL A 29 10.24 7.99 -9.83
CA VAL A 29 8.98 8.31 -10.52
C VAL A 29 8.25 9.38 -9.72
N PRO A 30 8.18 10.64 -10.20
CA PRO A 30 7.34 11.67 -9.60
C PRO A 30 5.86 11.38 -9.91
N VAL A 31 5.00 11.55 -8.92
CA VAL A 31 3.55 11.39 -9.07
C VAL A 31 2.88 12.67 -8.60
N ARG A 32 2.11 13.31 -9.50
CA ARG A 32 1.35 14.54 -9.23
C ARG A 32 -0.05 14.41 -9.83
N PHE A 33 -1.01 15.09 -9.25
CA PHE A 33 -2.38 15.10 -9.74
C PHE A 33 -2.48 15.56 -11.21
N GLU A 34 -1.74 16.60 -11.58
CA GLU A 34 -1.76 17.18 -12.93
C GLU A 34 -1.16 16.27 -14.02
N ASP A 35 -0.43 15.23 -13.64
CA ASP A 35 0.16 14.26 -14.58
C ASP A 35 -0.83 13.11 -14.90
N PHE A 36 -2.02 13.09 -14.27
CA PHE A 36 -3.01 12.06 -14.54
C PHE A 36 -3.69 12.30 -15.90
N THR A 37 -3.66 11.28 -16.74
CA THR A 37 -4.49 11.24 -17.94
C THR A 37 -5.95 10.97 -17.58
N ALA A 38 -6.88 11.14 -18.54
CA ALA A 38 -8.29 10.84 -18.34
C ALA A 38 -8.46 9.41 -17.80
N GLN A 39 -9.03 9.29 -16.60
CA GLN A 39 -9.24 8.02 -15.90
C GLN A 39 -10.73 7.71 -15.79
N PRO A 40 -11.13 6.44 -15.80
CA PRO A 40 -12.54 6.04 -15.66
C PRO A 40 -13.11 6.19 -14.24
N VAL A 41 -12.28 6.61 -13.27
CA VAL A 41 -12.65 6.84 -11.87
C VAL A 41 -12.70 8.33 -11.54
N PRO A 42 -13.49 8.76 -10.54
CA PRO A 42 -13.48 10.15 -10.07
C PRO A 42 -12.06 10.60 -9.73
N SER A 43 -11.69 11.81 -10.14
CA SER A 43 -10.33 12.37 -9.96
C SER A 43 -9.83 12.32 -8.51
N ARG A 44 -10.74 12.47 -7.54
CA ARG A 44 -10.42 12.36 -6.11
C ARG A 44 -9.98 10.93 -5.74
N GLN A 45 -10.73 9.92 -6.18
CA GLN A 45 -10.38 8.51 -5.92
C GLN A 45 -9.03 8.17 -6.54
N ALA A 46 -8.79 8.59 -7.79
CA ALA A 46 -7.51 8.40 -8.47
C ALA A 46 -6.35 9.04 -7.69
N CYS A 47 -6.58 10.23 -7.10
CA CYS A 47 -5.57 10.91 -6.28
C CYS A 47 -5.25 10.12 -5.00
N MET A 48 -6.27 9.64 -4.29
CA MET A 48 -6.07 8.84 -3.06
C MET A 48 -5.38 7.50 -3.35
N GLU A 49 -5.70 6.87 -4.46
CA GLU A 49 -5.03 5.64 -4.93
C GLU A 49 -3.57 5.92 -5.30
N ALA A 50 -3.30 7.05 -5.96
CA ALA A 50 -1.94 7.47 -6.32
C ALA A 50 -1.08 7.72 -5.07
N VAL A 51 -1.57 8.48 -4.07
CA VAL A 51 -0.88 8.64 -2.79
C VAL A 51 -0.55 7.27 -2.20
N SER A 52 -1.52 6.37 -2.18
CA SER A 52 -1.42 5.04 -1.57
C SER A 52 -0.40 4.13 -2.22
N SER A 53 -0.15 4.35 -3.53
CA SER A 53 0.81 3.56 -4.32
C SER A 53 2.23 4.12 -4.27
N CYS A 54 2.48 5.24 -3.57
CA CYS A 54 3.78 5.87 -3.49
C CYS A 54 4.60 5.39 -2.28
N ASP A 55 5.92 5.39 -2.44
CA ASP A 55 6.86 5.00 -1.40
C ASP A 55 7.10 6.13 -0.39
N ILE A 56 7.03 7.39 -0.84
CA ILE A 56 7.14 8.60 -0.01
C ILE A 56 6.13 9.66 -0.45
N CYS A 57 5.78 10.54 0.48
CA CYS A 57 4.99 11.74 0.23
C CYS A 57 5.82 13.00 0.55
N LEU A 58 5.98 13.87 -0.44
CA LEU A 58 6.63 15.18 -0.31
C LEU A 58 5.54 16.24 -0.23
N LEU A 59 5.27 16.73 0.96
CA LEU A 59 4.24 17.73 1.25
C LEU A 59 4.84 19.13 1.25
N LEU A 60 4.42 19.99 0.31
CA LEU A 60 4.83 21.38 0.22
C LEU A 60 3.74 22.28 0.80
N LEU A 61 4.09 23.08 1.76
CA LEU A 61 3.21 24.02 2.45
C LEU A 61 3.57 25.45 2.04
N GLY A 62 2.72 26.06 1.24
CA GLY A 62 2.84 27.43 0.74
C GLY A 62 1.83 28.37 1.37
N PRO A 63 1.50 29.52 0.70
CA PRO A 63 0.64 30.55 1.28
C PRO A 63 -0.83 30.15 1.42
N SER A 64 -1.33 29.24 0.55
CA SER A 64 -2.75 28.97 0.43
C SER A 64 -3.10 27.56 0.84
N TYR A 65 -4.22 27.40 1.58
CA TYR A 65 -4.81 26.10 1.95
C TYR A 65 -5.48 25.42 0.74
N GLY A 66 -6.01 26.22 -0.18
CA GLY A 66 -6.80 25.73 -1.32
C GLY A 66 -8.29 25.66 -1.01
N ASP A 67 -9.06 25.29 -2.04
CA ASP A 67 -10.52 25.21 -1.95
C ASP A 67 -10.92 23.95 -1.20
N ARG A 68 -11.88 24.10 -0.28
CA ARG A 68 -12.40 22.97 0.50
C ARG A 68 -13.30 22.11 -0.36
N LEU A 69 -13.15 20.80 -0.25
CA LEU A 69 -14.04 19.82 -0.90
C LEU A 69 -15.41 19.83 -0.21
N PRO A 70 -16.51 19.82 -0.97
CA PRO A 70 -17.87 19.87 -0.40
C PRO A 70 -18.16 18.72 0.57
N ASP A 71 -17.62 17.54 0.27
CA ASP A 71 -17.94 16.29 0.98
C ASP A 71 -17.22 16.16 2.33
N THR A 72 -15.98 16.66 2.40
CA THR A 72 -15.11 16.47 3.58
C THR A 72 -14.80 17.76 4.32
N GLY A 73 -15.04 18.90 3.68
CA GLY A 73 -14.76 20.22 4.24
C GLY A 73 -13.26 20.56 4.35
N VAL A 74 -12.37 19.71 3.82
CA VAL A 74 -10.92 19.96 3.79
C VAL A 74 -10.40 20.10 2.37
N ALA A 75 -9.24 20.72 2.19
CA ALA A 75 -8.61 20.85 0.89
C ALA A 75 -8.02 19.52 0.39
N PRO A 76 -7.88 19.30 -0.94
CA PRO A 76 -7.27 18.08 -1.49
C PRO A 76 -5.92 17.74 -0.89
N THR A 77 -5.02 18.72 -0.72
CA THR A 77 -3.70 18.53 -0.11
C THR A 77 -3.79 18.04 1.34
N HIS A 78 -4.80 18.49 2.09
CA HIS A 78 -5.05 18.01 3.45
C HIS A 78 -5.57 16.57 3.44
N GLU A 79 -6.43 16.18 2.48
CA GLU A 79 -6.83 14.78 2.32
C GLU A 79 -5.65 13.88 1.97
N GLU A 80 -4.79 14.31 1.05
CA GLU A 80 -3.56 13.61 0.67
C GLU A 80 -2.65 13.37 1.89
N PHE A 81 -2.48 14.38 2.73
CA PHE A 81 -1.78 14.27 4.01
C PHE A 81 -2.43 13.22 4.93
N ASN A 82 -3.75 13.26 5.09
CA ASN A 82 -4.48 12.31 5.94
C ASN A 82 -4.35 10.87 5.43
N VAL A 83 -4.42 10.68 4.11
CA VAL A 83 -4.20 9.36 3.48
C VAL A 83 -2.77 8.88 3.68
N ALA A 84 -1.77 9.72 3.43
CA ALA A 84 -0.37 9.35 3.64
C ALA A 84 -0.12 8.96 5.11
N ARG A 85 -0.68 9.73 6.05
CA ARG A 85 -0.60 9.47 7.50
C ARG A 85 -1.26 8.15 7.89
N SER A 86 -2.51 7.94 7.48
CA SER A 86 -3.29 6.75 7.84
C SER A 86 -2.68 5.46 7.27
N ARG A 87 -2.03 5.55 6.11
CA ARG A 87 -1.38 4.43 5.44
C ARG A 87 0.09 4.24 5.82
N GLY A 88 0.60 5.04 6.75
CA GLY A 88 2.00 4.94 7.21
C GLY A 88 3.03 5.23 6.11
N ILE A 89 2.66 6.00 5.08
CA ILE A 89 3.60 6.40 4.03
C ILE A 89 4.56 7.43 4.63
N PRO A 90 5.89 7.27 4.49
CA PRO A 90 6.85 8.26 4.94
C PRO A 90 6.53 9.62 4.34
N LEU A 91 6.26 10.61 5.22
CA LEU A 91 5.85 11.96 4.84
C LEU A 91 6.91 12.96 5.27
N TYR A 92 7.33 13.79 4.33
CA TYR A 92 8.32 14.85 4.51
C TYR A 92 7.68 16.20 4.18
N ALA A 93 7.59 17.08 5.16
CA ALA A 93 6.96 18.39 5.01
C ALA A 93 7.99 19.49 4.76
N PHE A 94 7.73 20.35 3.79
CA PHE A 94 8.55 21.49 3.39
C PHE A 94 7.72 22.77 3.45
N LEU A 95 8.14 23.71 4.29
CA LEU A 95 7.44 24.96 4.54
C LEU A 95 8.10 26.13 3.81
N LYS A 96 7.35 26.81 2.94
CA LYS A 96 7.83 28.03 2.26
C LYS A 96 7.90 29.20 3.26
N ARG A 97 9.07 29.84 3.38
CA ARG A 97 9.29 31.03 4.20
C ARG A 97 8.92 32.30 3.46
N GLY A 98 8.76 33.38 4.20
CA GLY A 98 8.55 34.71 3.64
C GLY A 98 7.22 34.92 2.92
N VAL A 99 6.25 34.03 3.13
CA VAL A 99 4.90 34.11 2.55
C VAL A 99 3.86 34.36 3.64
N GLU A 100 2.88 35.20 3.34
CA GLU A 100 1.70 35.37 4.19
C GLU A 100 0.74 34.22 3.95
N MET A 101 0.38 33.48 4.99
CA MET A 101 -0.51 32.34 4.92
C MET A 101 -1.93 32.72 5.29
N ASP A 102 -2.92 32.17 4.61
CA ASP A 102 -4.30 32.26 5.06
C ASP A 102 -4.53 31.52 6.41
N ALA A 103 -5.68 31.78 7.05
CA ALA A 103 -5.96 31.24 8.38
C ALA A 103 -6.06 29.70 8.38
N ASP A 104 -6.69 29.12 7.35
CA ASP A 104 -6.84 27.68 7.20
C ASP A 104 -5.48 27.00 6.96
N GLN A 105 -4.61 27.65 6.17
CA GLN A 105 -3.25 27.15 5.94
C GLN A 105 -2.42 27.14 7.22
N ARG A 106 -2.52 28.18 8.05
CA ARG A 106 -1.82 28.20 9.36
C ARG A 106 -2.28 27.08 10.28
N ALA A 107 -3.61 26.81 10.30
CA ALA A 107 -4.17 25.73 11.09
C ALA A 107 -3.65 24.36 10.59
N PHE A 108 -3.62 24.15 9.28
CA PHE A 108 -3.10 22.93 8.67
C PHE A 108 -1.60 22.74 8.92
N VAL A 109 -0.81 23.79 8.79
CA VAL A 109 0.63 23.76 9.15
C VAL A 109 0.82 23.32 10.60
N SER A 110 0.04 23.87 11.55
CA SER A 110 0.09 23.44 12.96
C SER A 110 -0.24 21.96 13.15
N GLU A 111 -1.21 21.43 12.42
CA GLU A 111 -1.55 20.00 12.47
C GLU A 111 -0.40 19.14 11.95
N VAL A 112 0.18 19.50 10.80
CA VAL A 112 1.34 18.82 10.24
C VAL A 112 2.53 18.85 11.17
N GLU A 113 2.77 19.98 11.87
CA GLU A 113 3.83 20.12 12.85
C GLU A 113 3.65 19.21 14.07
N GLN A 114 2.43 19.08 14.57
CA GLN A 114 2.12 18.18 15.69
C GLN A 114 2.33 16.70 15.30
N TYR A 115 2.02 16.33 14.06
CA TYR A 115 2.28 14.99 13.56
C TYR A 115 3.76 14.74 13.31
N ALA A 116 4.48 15.74 12.80
CA ALA A 116 5.88 15.65 12.38
C ALA A 116 6.87 15.78 13.54
N THR A 117 6.44 15.74 14.83
CA THR A 117 7.35 15.75 15.99
C THR A 117 8.33 14.58 15.91
N GLY A 118 9.52 14.86 15.35
CA GLY A 118 10.61 13.89 15.13
C GLY A 118 10.84 13.44 13.70
N ARG A 119 10.06 13.88 12.70
CA ARG A 119 10.25 13.60 11.28
C ARG A 119 10.36 14.92 10.50
N PHE A 120 11.31 14.98 9.60
CA PHE A 120 11.80 16.12 8.84
C PHE A 120 10.75 17.18 8.46
N ARG A 121 10.92 18.35 9.05
CA ARG A 121 10.42 19.61 8.56
C ARG A 121 11.62 20.42 8.06
N ALA A 122 11.67 20.72 6.78
CA ALA A 122 12.60 21.70 6.23
C ALA A 122 11.84 22.97 5.83
N ALA A 123 12.43 24.13 6.02
CA ALA A 123 11.91 25.38 5.49
C ALA A 123 12.75 25.79 4.28
N PHE A 124 12.12 26.42 3.28
CA PHE A 124 12.79 26.85 2.05
C PHE A 124 12.32 28.25 1.64
N ASP A 125 13.16 28.98 0.95
CA ASP A 125 12.85 30.32 0.44
C ASP A 125 12.47 30.31 -1.03
N GLY A 126 13.03 29.40 -1.81
CA GLY A 126 12.74 29.23 -3.24
C GLY A 126 13.06 27.83 -3.76
N ALA A 127 12.89 27.63 -5.07
CA ALA A 127 13.04 26.32 -5.71
C ALA A 127 14.42 25.68 -5.42
N THR A 128 15.51 26.43 -5.49
CA THR A 128 16.87 25.91 -5.28
C THR A 128 17.06 25.33 -3.87
N ASP A 129 16.57 26.04 -2.85
CA ASP A 129 16.64 25.56 -1.46
C ASP A 129 15.79 24.30 -1.27
N LEU A 130 14.59 24.30 -1.85
CA LEU A 130 13.70 23.15 -1.83
C LEU A 130 14.36 21.93 -2.48
N LEU A 131 14.95 22.08 -3.67
CA LEU A 131 15.64 20.99 -4.36
C LEU A 131 16.79 20.43 -3.52
N THR A 132 17.54 21.29 -2.86
CA THR A 132 18.63 20.89 -1.95
C THR A 132 18.07 20.08 -0.77
N ALA A 133 17.02 20.57 -0.12
CA ALA A 133 16.40 19.91 1.02
C ALA A 133 15.78 18.58 0.62
N VAL A 134 15.08 18.50 -0.53
CA VAL A 134 14.49 17.25 -1.02
C VAL A 134 15.56 16.26 -1.43
N THR A 135 16.66 16.71 -2.06
CA THR A 135 17.78 15.82 -2.39
C THR A 135 18.37 15.18 -1.14
N ALA A 136 18.55 15.95 -0.07
CA ALA A 136 19.03 15.42 1.21
C ALA A 136 18.08 14.37 1.78
N VAL A 137 16.77 14.65 1.76
CA VAL A 137 15.72 13.73 2.24
C VAL A 137 15.67 12.45 1.41
N VAL A 138 15.68 12.56 0.07
CA VAL A 138 15.66 11.40 -0.83
C VAL A 138 16.90 10.54 -0.61
N ARG A 139 18.09 11.15 -0.55
CA ARG A 139 19.35 10.43 -0.28
C ARG A 139 19.39 9.82 1.11
N GLN A 140 18.84 10.51 2.11
CA GLN A 140 18.71 9.95 3.45
C GLN A 140 17.73 8.77 3.46
N HIS A 141 16.61 8.87 2.73
CA HIS A 141 15.66 7.77 2.57
C HIS A 141 16.30 6.58 1.84
N GLU A 142 17.12 6.82 0.82
CA GLU A 142 17.90 5.81 0.11
C GLU A 142 19.05 5.23 0.95
N SER A 143 19.73 6.08 1.71
CA SER A 143 20.86 5.71 2.57
C SER A 143 20.46 5.27 3.97
N MET A 144 19.20 5.49 4.36
CA MET A 144 18.65 4.65 5.41
C MET A 144 18.97 3.25 4.94
N PRO A 145 19.80 2.48 5.70
CA PRO A 145 19.97 1.08 5.39
C PRO A 145 18.54 0.60 5.19
N SER A 146 18.24 0.08 4.01
CA SER A 146 16.89 -0.36 3.73
C SER A 146 16.55 -1.11 4.99
N ALA A 147 15.55 -0.61 5.75
CA ALA A 147 15.20 -1.23 7.02
C ALA A 147 14.85 -2.70 6.75
N LEU A 148 14.95 -3.06 5.48
CA LEU A 148 14.87 -4.35 4.86
C LEU A 148 16.27 -4.98 4.76
N ALA A 149 16.58 -5.84 5.72
CA ALA A 149 17.60 -6.86 5.57
C ALA A 149 16.86 -8.17 5.30
N TRP A 150 17.12 -8.77 4.16
CA TRP A 150 16.71 -10.13 3.87
C TRP A 150 17.69 -11.06 4.61
N GLU A 151 17.22 -11.71 5.63
CA GLU A 151 18.03 -12.62 6.40
C GLU A 151 17.48 -14.04 6.28
N ARG A 152 18.36 -15.00 6.23
CA ARG A 152 17.92 -16.41 6.26
C ARG A 152 17.06 -16.66 7.51
N LEU A 153 15.98 -17.43 7.34
CA LEU A 153 15.16 -17.84 8.46
C LEU A 153 16.02 -18.46 9.56
N PRO A 154 15.80 -18.09 10.83
CA PRO A 154 16.58 -18.61 11.96
C PRO A 154 16.29 -20.09 12.27
N GLY A 155 15.30 -20.68 11.61
CA GLY A 155 14.84 -22.06 11.80
C GLY A 155 14.03 -22.56 10.62
N PRO A 156 13.26 -23.63 10.77
CA PRO A 156 12.36 -24.11 9.74
C PRO A 156 11.32 -23.04 9.40
N ALA A 157 10.90 -23.00 8.13
CA ALA A 157 9.87 -22.06 7.67
C ALA A 157 8.58 -22.23 8.51
N PRO A 158 7.98 -21.14 8.99
CA PRO A 158 6.72 -21.21 9.72
C PRO A 158 5.62 -21.76 8.79
N ALA A 159 4.69 -22.53 9.36
CA ALA A 159 3.52 -22.98 8.62
C ALA A 159 2.67 -21.77 8.20
N VAL A 160 2.34 -21.68 6.92
CA VAL A 160 1.52 -20.59 6.38
C VAL A 160 0.05 -21.00 6.44
N PRO A 161 -0.83 -20.22 7.10
CA PRO A 161 -2.26 -20.53 7.18
C PRO A 161 -2.99 -20.08 5.89
N TRP A 162 -2.76 -20.79 4.78
CA TRP A 162 -3.37 -20.47 3.49
C TRP A 162 -4.90 -20.48 3.56
N VAL A 163 -5.53 -19.32 3.45
CA VAL A 163 -6.97 -19.10 3.63
C VAL A 163 -7.74 -19.30 2.32
N ALA A 164 -7.21 -18.79 1.21
CA ALA A 164 -7.92 -18.82 -0.07
C ALA A 164 -8.03 -20.23 -0.65
N ALA A 165 -7.12 -21.14 -0.32
CA ALA A 165 -7.17 -22.53 -0.79
C ALA A 165 -8.36 -23.31 -0.18
N ASP A 166 -8.65 -23.09 1.10
CA ASP A 166 -9.74 -23.78 1.80
C ASP A 166 -11.13 -23.26 1.39
N GLN A 167 -11.24 -21.99 1.04
CA GLN A 167 -12.50 -21.36 0.63
C GLN A 167 -12.89 -21.73 -0.81
N ARG A 168 -11.96 -22.14 -1.66
CA ARG A 168 -12.21 -22.46 -3.08
C ARG A 168 -12.94 -23.75 -3.33
N GLN A 169 -12.88 -24.70 -2.43
CA GLN A 169 -13.70 -25.92 -2.52
C GLN A 169 -15.20 -25.60 -2.48
N LEU A 170 -15.57 -24.38 -2.06
CA LEU A 170 -16.96 -23.96 -1.92
C LEU A 170 -17.52 -23.18 -3.13
N TYR A 171 -16.67 -22.61 -4.00
CA TYR A 171 -17.15 -21.70 -5.06
C TYR A 171 -16.34 -21.85 -6.37
N ALA A 172 -16.76 -22.76 -7.22
CA ALA A 172 -16.28 -22.82 -8.61
C ALA A 172 -16.62 -21.49 -9.33
N GLY A 173 -15.61 -20.80 -9.87
CA GLY A 173 -15.81 -19.54 -10.63
C GLY A 173 -15.43 -18.26 -9.89
N GLN A 174 -14.76 -18.33 -8.75
CA GLN A 174 -14.27 -17.13 -8.08
C GLN A 174 -13.15 -16.42 -8.87
N PRO A 175 -13.07 -15.07 -8.78
CA PRO A 175 -12.01 -14.30 -9.43
C PRO A 175 -10.64 -14.71 -8.91
N ALA A 176 -9.63 -14.55 -9.74
CA ALA A 176 -8.24 -14.75 -9.34
C ALA A 176 -7.89 -13.83 -8.15
N THR A 177 -7.19 -14.37 -7.17
CA THR A 177 -6.97 -13.73 -5.88
C THR A 177 -5.49 -13.75 -5.53
N VAL A 178 -5.00 -12.65 -4.97
CA VAL A 178 -3.70 -12.56 -4.27
C VAL A 178 -3.92 -12.85 -2.80
N GLU A 179 -3.05 -13.61 -2.19
CA GLU A 179 -3.01 -13.87 -0.76
C GLU A 179 -1.63 -13.55 -0.23
N MET A 180 -1.55 -12.89 0.93
CA MET A 180 -0.31 -12.51 1.58
C MET A 180 -0.39 -12.80 3.08
N HIS A 181 0.69 -13.32 3.63
CA HIS A 181 0.82 -13.62 5.06
C HIS A 181 2.02 -12.90 5.65
N VAL A 182 1.84 -12.35 6.84
CA VAL A 182 2.91 -11.84 7.68
C VAL A 182 2.95 -12.70 8.94
N LEU A 183 4.05 -13.40 9.12
CA LEU A 183 4.23 -14.42 10.14
C LEU A 183 5.30 -13.97 11.15
N PRO A 184 4.96 -13.67 12.40
CA PRO A 184 5.95 -13.37 13.44
C PRO A 184 6.90 -14.54 13.63
N LEU A 185 8.21 -14.28 13.66
CA LEU A 185 9.22 -15.34 13.88
C LEU A 185 9.58 -15.55 15.35
N THR A 186 9.28 -14.55 16.16
CA THR A 186 9.48 -14.63 17.60
C THR A 186 8.10 -14.69 18.26
N HIS A 187 7.81 -15.77 18.97
CA HIS A 187 6.56 -15.90 19.70
C HIS A 187 6.61 -14.98 20.92
N ALA A 188 6.06 -13.78 20.76
CA ALA A 188 5.58 -12.98 21.87
C ALA A 188 4.29 -13.61 22.44
N SER A 189 3.66 -13.00 23.41
CA SER A 189 2.40 -13.46 24.01
C SER A 189 1.31 -13.68 22.94
N ARG A 190 0.52 -14.74 23.10
CA ARG A 190 -0.69 -14.95 22.27
C ARG A 190 -1.77 -13.91 22.61
N LEU A 191 -2.48 -13.47 21.60
CA LEU A 191 -3.65 -12.62 21.80
C LEU A 191 -4.73 -13.34 22.65
N ALA A 192 -5.25 -12.65 23.65
CA ALA A 192 -6.37 -13.17 24.44
C ALA A 192 -7.66 -13.15 23.57
N VAL A 193 -8.62 -14.04 23.89
CA VAL A 193 -9.89 -14.11 23.14
C VAL A 193 -10.62 -12.77 23.15
N GLY A 194 -10.67 -12.07 24.29
CA GLY A 194 -11.29 -10.75 24.38
C GLY A 194 -10.60 -9.68 23.53
N GLN A 195 -9.28 -9.80 23.28
CA GLN A 195 -8.58 -8.92 22.35
C GLN A 195 -8.97 -9.21 20.88
N LEU A 196 -9.18 -10.50 20.53
CA LEU A 196 -9.68 -10.88 19.21
C LEU A 196 -11.10 -10.37 18.97
N GLU A 197 -11.98 -10.39 19.98
CA GLU A 197 -13.35 -9.86 19.89
C GLU A 197 -13.34 -8.35 19.57
N VAL A 198 -12.53 -7.58 20.31
CA VAL A 198 -12.36 -6.15 20.06
C VAL A 198 -11.77 -5.90 18.66
N LEU A 199 -10.78 -6.68 18.27
CA LEU A 199 -10.16 -6.57 16.97
C LEU A 199 -11.15 -6.87 15.84
N GLY A 200 -11.94 -7.95 15.96
CA GLY A 200 -12.98 -8.31 14.99
C GLY A 200 -13.95 -7.15 14.71
N GLY A 201 -14.34 -6.40 15.74
CA GLY A 201 -15.20 -5.21 15.58
C GLY A 201 -14.55 -4.03 14.85
N THR A 202 -13.22 -3.95 14.78
CA THR A 202 -12.48 -2.81 14.20
C THR A 202 -11.87 -3.10 12.84
N LEU A 203 -11.62 -4.37 12.49
CA LEU A 203 -10.93 -4.77 11.26
C LEU A 203 -11.60 -4.26 9.99
N ALA A 204 -12.93 -4.24 9.92
CA ALA A 204 -13.65 -3.74 8.74
C ALA A 204 -13.39 -2.25 8.50
N GLY A 205 -13.45 -1.42 9.56
CA GLY A 205 -13.15 0.01 9.48
C GLY A 205 -11.70 0.25 9.04
N ARG A 206 -10.75 -0.40 9.71
CA ARG A 206 -9.32 -0.33 9.35
C ARG A 206 -9.04 -0.83 7.93
N GLY A 207 -9.73 -1.89 7.50
CA GLY A 207 -9.61 -2.40 6.13
C GLY A 207 -10.08 -1.39 5.08
N ARG A 208 -11.15 -0.61 5.37
CA ARG A 208 -11.60 0.48 4.51
C ARG A 208 -10.62 1.63 4.47
N GLU A 209 -10.10 2.05 5.62
CA GLU A 209 -9.08 3.11 5.72
C GLU A 209 -7.83 2.80 4.88
N HIS A 210 -7.45 1.52 4.83
CA HIS A 210 -6.27 1.06 4.10
C HIS A 210 -6.58 0.50 2.68
N GLY A 211 -7.80 0.67 2.19
CA GLY A 211 -8.18 0.26 0.83
C GLY A 211 -8.17 -1.25 0.57
N LEU A 212 -8.42 -2.05 1.63
CA LEU A 212 -8.70 -3.47 1.47
C LEU A 212 -10.17 -3.68 1.06
N PHE A 213 -11.06 -2.86 1.58
CA PHE A 213 -12.48 -2.82 1.24
C PHE A 213 -12.84 -1.43 0.72
N THR A 214 -13.79 -1.35 -0.22
CA THR A 214 -14.40 -0.09 -0.62
C THR A 214 -15.42 0.37 0.44
N GLN A 215 -15.81 1.66 0.43
CA GLN A 215 -16.79 2.18 1.39
C GLN A 215 -18.18 1.53 1.25
N ALA A 216 -18.57 1.18 0.03
CA ALA A 216 -19.87 0.59 -0.27
C ALA A 216 -19.89 -0.94 -0.17
N GLN A 217 -18.73 -1.58 -0.02
CA GLN A 217 -18.62 -3.03 0.00
C GLN A 217 -19.17 -3.60 1.32
N PRO A 218 -20.10 -4.57 1.30
CA PRO A 218 -20.49 -5.27 2.49
C PRO A 218 -19.33 -6.07 3.06
N VAL A 219 -19.13 -5.98 4.36
CA VAL A 219 -18.02 -6.66 5.06
C VAL A 219 -18.58 -7.35 6.29
N ASP A 220 -18.44 -8.66 6.31
CA ASP A 220 -18.72 -9.48 7.47
C ASP A 220 -17.51 -9.50 8.41
N THR A 221 -17.77 -9.46 9.71
CA THR A 221 -16.72 -9.49 10.74
C THR A 221 -17.05 -10.53 11.79
N GLY A 222 -16.02 -11.10 12.40
CA GLY A 222 -16.24 -12.07 13.47
C GLY A 222 -14.95 -12.56 14.11
N THR A 223 -15.15 -13.49 15.04
CA THR A 223 -14.09 -14.26 15.69
C THR A 223 -14.58 -15.69 15.90
N ASP A 224 -13.66 -16.64 15.78
CA ASP A 224 -13.92 -18.06 16.09
C ASP A 224 -13.17 -18.53 17.35
N GLY A 225 -12.65 -17.59 18.16
CA GLY A 225 -11.84 -17.85 19.34
C GLY A 225 -10.40 -18.20 19.05
N SER A 226 -10.05 -18.56 17.80
CA SER A 226 -8.69 -18.79 17.32
C SER A 226 -8.15 -17.62 16.51
N ALA A 227 -9.02 -16.84 15.90
CA ALA A 227 -8.71 -15.69 15.07
C ALA A 227 -9.83 -14.65 15.08
N ALA A 228 -9.47 -13.41 14.77
CA ALA A 228 -10.40 -12.35 14.37
C ALA A 228 -10.32 -12.14 12.85
N TRP A 229 -11.44 -11.83 12.21
CA TRP A 229 -11.48 -11.66 10.76
C TRP A 229 -12.48 -10.60 10.32
N ALA A 230 -12.21 -10.01 9.15
CA ALA A 230 -13.14 -9.22 8.37
C ALA A 230 -13.02 -9.65 6.90
N ARG A 231 -14.13 -9.91 6.24
CA ARG A 231 -14.14 -10.39 4.85
C ARG A 231 -15.33 -9.85 4.07
N SER A 232 -15.15 -9.75 2.77
CA SER A 232 -16.21 -9.49 1.81
C SER A 232 -16.22 -10.57 0.77
N ASP A 233 -17.37 -11.16 0.54
CA ASP A 233 -17.63 -12.19 -0.47
C ASP A 233 -18.44 -11.60 -1.64
N ASP A 234 -18.28 -10.31 -1.92
CA ASP A 234 -18.97 -9.65 -3.02
C ASP A 234 -18.46 -10.18 -4.37
N TRP A 235 -19.27 -10.99 -5.05
CA TRP A 235 -18.95 -11.60 -6.33
C TRP A 235 -18.71 -10.58 -7.46
N ARG A 236 -19.17 -9.32 -7.31
CA ARG A 236 -18.98 -8.24 -8.29
C ARG A 236 -17.67 -7.51 -8.09
N GLN A 237 -17.22 -7.36 -6.85
CA GLN A 237 -16.00 -6.64 -6.49
C GLN A 237 -14.84 -7.58 -6.14
N GLY A 238 -15.12 -8.88 -6.10
CA GLY A 238 -14.15 -9.90 -5.72
C GLY A 238 -14.11 -10.15 -4.21
N VAL A 239 -13.51 -11.28 -3.86
CA VAL A 239 -13.34 -11.69 -2.46
C VAL A 239 -12.12 -10.98 -1.87
N ALA A 240 -12.31 -10.28 -0.78
CA ALA A 240 -11.24 -9.63 -0.05
C ALA A 240 -11.38 -9.87 1.46
N GLY A 241 -10.27 -9.89 2.19
CA GLY A 241 -10.36 -10.05 3.62
C GLY A 241 -9.03 -9.92 4.35
N VAL A 242 -9.15 -9.89 5.68
CA VAL A 242 -8.07 -9.93 6.65
C VAL A 242 -8.43 -10.89 7.76
N ARG A 243 -7.47 -11.70 8.18
CA ARG A 243 -7.56 -12.59 9.34
C ARG A 243 -6.33 -12.36 10.22
N VAL A 244 -6.54 -12.33 11.51
CA VAL A 244 -5.48 -12.23 12.52
C VAL A 244 -5.63 -13.41 13.48
N ASP A 245 -4.66 -14.29 13.50
CA ASP A 245 -4.63 -15.44 14.37
C ASP A 245 -4.11 -15.09 15.79
N ARG A 246 -4.34 -15.95 16.76
CA ARG A 246 -3.92 -15.74 18.18
C ARG A 246 -2.42 -15.56 18.35
N ASP A 247 -1.61 -16.12 17.47
CA ASP A 247 -0.15 -15.97 17.44
C ASP A 247 0.30 -14.71 16.67
N SER A 248 -0.65 -13.82 16.35
CA SER A 248 -0.43 -12.60 15.61
C SER A 248 0.01 -12.78 14.16
N ALA A 249 -0.17 -13.97 13.59
CA ALA A 249 -0.07 -14.15 12.15
C ALA A 249 -1.20 -13.38 11.47
N ILE A 250 -0.87 -12.62 10.43
CA ILE A 250 -1.82 -11.79 9.68
C ILE A 250 -1.90 -12.30 8.26
N SER A 251 -3.09 -12.68 7.85
CA SER A 251 -3.41 -13.10 6.47
C SER A 251 -4.29 -12.06 5.80
N LEU A 252 -3.95 -11.70 4.59
CA LEU A 252 -4.66 -10.73 3.76
C LEU A 252 -4.90 -11.34 2.38
N TRP A 253 -6.08 -11.12 1.80
CA TRP A 253 -6.38 -11.53 0.43
C TRP A 253 -7.22 -10.48 -0.28
N TRP A 254 -7.03 -10.37 -1.58
CA TRP A 254 -7.72 -9.40 -2.44
C TRP A 254 -7.76 -9.89 -3.89
N PRO A 255 -8.74 -9.45 -4.70
CA PRO A 255 -8.84 -9.87 -6.09
C PRO A 255 -7.70 -9.32 -6.94
N LEU A 256 -7.24 -10.11 -7.92
CA LEU A 256 -6.42 -9.57 -9.02
C LEU A 256 -7.28 -8.68 -9.92
N PRO A 257 -6.69 -7.60 -10.49
CA PRO A 257 -7.35 -6.81 -11.51
C PRO A 257 -7.78 -7.69 -12.68
N SER A 258 -9.02 -7.51 -13.15
CA SER A 258 -9.60 -8.35 -14.22
C SER A 258 -10.60 -7.58 -15.07
N ASP A 259 -10.81 -8.05 -16.29
CA ASP A 259 -11.89 -7.63 -17.19
C ASP A 259 -12.61 -8.84 -17.76
N GLY A 260 -13.46 -8.65 -18.78
CA GLY A 260 -14.18 -9.75 -19.46
C GLY A 260 -13.27 -10.79 -20.12
N MET A 261 -11.98 -10.50 -20.27
CA MET A 261 -10.96 -11.38 -20.84
C MET A 261 -10.15 -12.14 -19.76
N GLY A 262 -10.46 -11.97 -18.47
CA GLY A 262 -9.81 -12.64 -17.36
C GLY A 262 -8.88 -11.72 -16.54
N ALA A 263 -8.20 -12.31 -15.54
CA ALA A 263 -7.33 -11.57 -14.64
C ALA A 263 -5.99 -11.21 -15.30
N VAL A 264 -5.39 -10.12 -14.80
CA VAL A 264 -4.07 -9.64 -15.21
C VAL A 264 -3.09 -9.75 -14.06
N VAL A 265 -1.94 -10.36 -14.31
CA VAL A 265 -0.79 -10.36 -13.41
C VAL A 265 0.17 -9.29 -13.91
N ASP A 266 0.10 -8.11 -13.29
CA ASP A 266 0.99 -6.97 -13.53
C ASP A 266 1.98 -6.87 -12.37
N SER A 267 3.28 -6.93 -12.68
CA SER A 267 4.34 -6.94 -11.66
C SER A 267 4.38 -5.64 -10.84
N GLU A 268 4.12 -4.49 -11.47
CA GLU A 268 4.17 -3.19 -10.78
C GLU A 268 2.93 -2.96 -9.90
N ASP A 269 1.76 -3.31 -10.42
CA ASP A 269 0.51 -3.26 -9.66
C ASP A 269 0.56 -4.21 -8.46
N LEU A 270 1.01 -5.45 -8.69
CA LEU A 270 1.17 -6.45 -7.65
C LEU A 270 2.15 -5.99 -6.56
N ALA A 271 3.30 -5.42 -6.94
CA ALA A 271 4.27 -4.87 -6.00
C ALA A 271 3.67 -3.74 -5.15
N SER A 272 2.94 -2.84 -5.78
CA SER A 272 2.27 -1.72 -5.11
C SER A 272 1.16 -2.21 -4.16
N ALA A 273 0.35 -3.17 -4.60
CA ALA A 273 -0.71 -3.76 -3.79
C ALA A 273 -0.15 -4.49 -2.57
N VAL A 274 0.90 -5.31 -2.74
CA VAL A 274 1.59 -6.00 -1.64
C VAL A 274 2.16 -4.99 -0.64
N ALA A 275 2.84 -3.95 -1.10
CA ALA A 275 3.40 -2.91 -0.24
C ALA A 275 2.31 -2.20 0.60
N ALA A 276 1.17 -1.89 0.00
CA ALA A 276 0.04 -1.30 0.71
C ALA A 276 -0.52 -2.23 1.79
N LYS A 277 -0.63 -3.52 1.50
CA LYS A 277 -1.13 -4.53 2.45
C LYS A 277 -0.12 -4.82 3.57
N LEU A 278 1.19 -4.75 3.31
CA LEU A 278 2.23 -4.82 4.35
C LEU A 278 2.13 -3.65 5.33
N ARG A 279 1.95 -2.42 4.83
CA ARG A 279 1.73 -1.25 5.68
C ARG A 279 0.46 -1.39 6.53
N PHE A 280 -0.61 -1.93 5.94
CA PHE A 280 -1.84 -2.23 6.68
C PHE A 280 -1.57 -3.25 7.80
N ALA A 281 -0.94 -4.38 7.51
CA ALA A 281 -0.58 -5.37 8.51
C ALA A 281 0.26 -4.77 9.65
N ALA A 282 1.27 -3.96 9.32
CA ALA A 282 2.09 -3.25 10.29
C ALA A 282 1.30 -2.25 11.14
N SER A 283 0.33 -1.54 10.55
CA SER A 283 -0.51 -0.55 11.24
C SER A 283 -1.39 -1.16 12.33
N LEU A 284 -1.67 -2.46 12.26
CA LEU A 284 -2.43 -3.15 13.30
C LEU A 284 -1.67 -3.21 14.62
N GLY A 285 -0.31 -3.10 14.60
CA GLY A 285 0.52 -3.08 15.80
C GLY A 285 0.55 -4.42 16.56
N LEU A 286 0.23 -5.52 15.87
CA LEU A 286 0.07 -6.85 16.49
C LEU A 286 1.28 -7.77 16.28
N ILE A 287 2.16 -7.44 15.32
CA ILE A 287 3.32 -8.26 14.99
C ILE A 287 4.35 -8.07 16.08
N GLY A 288 4.48 -9.09 16.94
CA GLY A 288 5.45 -9.11 18.03
C GLY A 288 6.85 -9.47 17.56
N GLY A 289 7.85 -9.08 18.39
CA GLY A 289 9.25 -9.36 18.10
C GLY A 289 9.87 -8.37 17.13
N ASP A 290 11.09 -8.70 16.66
CA ASP A 290 11.92 -7.87 15.80
C ASP A 290 11.89 -8.31 14.34
N ARG A 291 11.41 -9.52 14.04
CA ARG A 291 11.43 -10.16 12.72
C ARG A 291 10.12 -10.86 12.38
N ALA A 292 9.81 -10.81 11.11
CA ALA A 292 8.69 -11.52 10.51
C ALA A 292 9.13 -12.23 9.22
N ALA A 293 8.44 -13.29 8.85
CA ALA A 293 8.52 -13.89 7.54
C ALA A 293 7.29 -13.47 6.71
N VAL A 294 7.45 -13.38 5.40
CA VAL A 294 6.36 -13.01 4.49
C VAL A 294 6.18 -14.11 3.45
N ALA A 295 4.95 -14.50 3.23
CA ALA A 295 4.56 -15.46 2.19
C ALA A 295 3.47 -14.85 1.30
N ALA A 296 3.36 -15.30 0.06
CA ALA A 296 2.32 -14.84 -0.84
C ALA A 296 1.88 -15.94 -1.81
N ALA A 297 0.65 -15.86 -2.30
CA ALA A 297 0.14 -16.76 -3.32
C ALA A 297 -0.75 -16.03 -4.33
N LEU A 298 -0.78 -16.60 -5.53
CA LEU A 298 -1.79 -16.31 -6.54
C LEU A 298 -2.66 -17.55 -6.68
N SER A 299 -3.93 -17.34 -6.68
CA SER A 299 -4.86 -18.44 -6.82
C SER A 299 -6.00 -18.12 -7.82
N GLY A 300 -6.64 -19.14 -8.48
CA GLY A 300 -7.61 -18.97 -9.58
C GLY A 300 -6.99 -18.42 -10.85
N VAL A 301 -5.69 -18.63 -11.03
CA VAL A 301 -4.90 -18.05 -12.11
C VAL A 301 -4.92 -18.85 -13.42
N ALA A 302 -5.75 -19.90 -13.51
CA ALA A 302 -5.88 -20.69 -14.76
C ALA A 302 -6.22 -19.80 -15.98
N MET A 303 -7.08 -18.80 -15.79
CA MET A 303 -7.48 -17.83 -16.81
C MET A 303 -6.86 -16.43 -16.57
N ALA A 304 -5.71 -16.36 -15.95
CA ALA A 304 -4.97 -15.09 -15.81
C ALA A 304 -3.92 -14.96 -16.92
N ALA A 305 -3.58 -13.75 -17.31
CA ALA A 305 -2.50 -13.45 -18.24
C ALA A 305 -1.53 -12.44 -17.62
N GLU A 306 -0.27 -12.53 -18.01
CA GLU A 306 0.69 -11.47 -17.70
C GLU A 306 0.42 -10.28 -18.62
N GLY A 307 0.42 -9.06 -18.08
CA GLY A 307 0.13 -7.87 -18.84
C GLY A 307 0.09 -6.61 -17.97
N SER A 308 -0.34 -5.49 -18.52
CA SER A 308 -0.51 -4.24 -17.79
C SER A 308 -1.96 -4.02 -17.38
N VAL A 309 -2.15 -3.56 -16.14
CA VAL A 309 -3.47 -3.12 -15.63
C VAL A 309 -4.00 -1.93 -16.46
N ALA A 310 -3.11 -1.10 -17.02
CA ALA A 310 -3.50 0.02 -17.89
C ALA A 310 -4.20 -0.41 -19.20
N ASP A 311 -4.05 -1.67 -19.60
CA ASP A 311 -4.65 -2.25 -20.79
C ASP A 311 -6.00 -2.94 -20.53
N LEU A 312 -6.45 -3.01 -19.28
CA LEU A 312 -7.76 -3.58 -18.94
C LEU A 312 -8.89 -2.87 -19.69
N GLY A 313 -9.82 -3.66 -20.23
CA GLY A 313 -10.93 -3.18 -21.05
C GLY A 313 -10.56 -2.73 -22.47
N LYS A 314 -9.26 -2.74 -22.84
CA LYS A 314 -8.77 -2.40 -24.20
C LYS A 314 -8.20 -3.62 -24.92
N ARG A 315 -8.08 -4.75 -24.24
CA ARG A 315 -7.50 -5.99 -24.78
C ARG A 315 -8.43 -6.59 -25.83
N ASN A 316 -7.89 -6.92 -27.00
CA ASN A 316 -8.64 -7.58 -28.09
C ASN A 316 -8.35 -9.08 -28.17
N SER A 317 -7.28 -9.54 -27.54
CA SER A 317 -6.90 -10.94 -27.46
C SER A 317 -6.05 -11.18 -26.21
N VAL A 318 -6.09 -12.39 -25.69
CA VAL A 318 -5.28 -12.82 -24.56
C VAL A 318 -4.71 -14.20 -24.88
N SER A 319 -3.40 -14.33 -24.68
CA SER A 319 -2.76 -15.65 -24.75
C SER A 319 -2.80 -16.29 -23.37
N PHE A 320 -3.58 -17.34 -23.22
CA PHE A 320 -3.57 -18.15 -22.01
C PHE A 320 -2.55 -19.28 -22.16
N GLY A 321 -1.56 -19.34 -21.29
CA GLY A 321 -0.81 -20.57 -21.09
C GLY A 321 -1.68 -21.54 -20.29
N PHE A 322 -1.79 -22.78 -20.70
CA PHE A 322 -2.46 -23.82 -19.91
C PHE A 322 -1.63 -24.07 -18.64
N SER A 323 -2.03 -23.51 -17.52
CA SER A 323 -1.45 -23.87 -16.23
C SER A 323 -2.17 -25.08 -15.66
N GLN A 324 -1.43 -26.11 -15.31
CA GLN A 324 -1.95 -27.25 -14.54
C GLN A 324 -2.13 -26.90 -13.05
N ARG A 325 -1.61 -25.76 -12.60
CA ARG A 325 -1.67 -25.33 -11.20
C ARG A 325 -2.68 -24.20 -11.04
N GLU A 326 -3.70 -24.44 -10.26
CA GLU A 326 -4.66 -23.40 -9.87
C GLU A 326 -4.08 -22.40 -8.86
N VAL A 327 -3.02 -22.79 -8.15
CA VAL A 327 -2.38 -22.00 -7.09
C VAL A 327 -0.88 -21.94 -7.30
N VAL A 328 -0.33 -20.73 -7.26
CA VAL A 328 1.10 -20.45 -7.30
C VAL A 328 1.50 -19.85 -5.95
N ARG A 329 2.45 -20.44 -5.25
CA ARG A 329 2.89 -20.03 -3.90
C ARG A 329 4.35 -19.59 -3.89
N VAL A 330 4.63 -18.59 -3.08
CA VAL A 330 5.95 -18.18 -2.62
C VAL A 330 5.97 -18.43 -1.12
N GLU A 331 6.59 -19.51 -0.71
CA GLU A 331 6.76 -19.86 0.69
C GLU A 331 7.77 -18.91 1.35
N PRO A 332 7.72 -18.72 2.68
CA PRO A 332 8.66 -17.85 3.38
C PRO A 332 10.06 -18.48 3.38
N GLU A 333 11.01 -17.81 2.73
CA GLU A 333 12.41 -18.23 2.67
C GLU A 333 13.31 -17.36 3.55
N ASP A 334 12.90 -16.11 3.74
CA ASP A 334 13.67 -15.06 4.41
C ASP A 334 12.89 -14.43 5.57
N ALA A 335 13.64 -13.91 6.53
CA ALA A 335 13.17 -13.04 7.59
C ALA A 335 13.40 -11.57 7.22
N VAL A 336 12.46 -10.71 7.57
CA VAL A 336 12.59 -9.26 7.45
C VAL A 336 12.38 -8.59 8.81
N PRO A 337 13.05 -7.47 9.11
CA PRO A 337 12.74 -6.68 10.30
C PRO A 337 11.28 -6.22 10.29
N VAL A 338 10.60 -6.27 11.44
CA VAL A 338 9.19 -5.81 11.54
C VAL A 338 9.04 -4.36 11.13
N GLY A 339 10.02 -3.49 11.43
CA GLY A 339 10.04 -2.10 10.98
C GLY A 339 10.06 -1.95 9.45
N ALA A 340 10.63 -2.92 8.73
CA ALA A 340 10.67 -2.91 7.27
C ALA A 340 9.29 -3.15 6.63
N LEU A 341 8.32 -3.71 7.35
CA LEU A 341 6.94 -3.85 6.87
C LEU A 341 6.28 -2.50 6.60
N THR A 342 6.83 -1.41 7.15
CA THR A 342 6.41 -0.05 6.87
C THR A 342 7.42 0.67 5.98
N SER A 343 8.67 0.83 6.46
CA SER A 343 9.70 1.63 5.79
C SER A 343 10.30 0.96 4.54
N GLY A 344 10.35 -0.37 4.51
CA GLY A 344 10.82 -1.19 3.38
C GLY A 344 9.70 -1.89 2.60
N ALA A 345 8.43 -1.52 2.85
CA ALA A 345 7.28 -2.20 2.25
C ALA A 345 7.33 -2.23 0.71
N GLY A 346 7.82 -1.15 0.08
CA GLY A 346 7.98 -1.09 -1.38
C GLY A 346 9.00 -2.11 -1.91
N ASP A 347 10.12 -2.30 -1.20
CA ASP A 347 11.15 -3.26 -1.58
C ASP A 347 10.68 -4.70 -1.38
N ILE A 348 10.02 -4.98 -0.24
CA ILE A 348 9.39 -6.29 0.01
C ILE A 348 8.34 -6.59 -1.06
N GLY A 349 7.50 -5.59 -1.39
CA GLY A 349 6.48 -5.72 -2.43
C GLY A 349 7.07 -6.07 -3.80
N ARG A 350 8.13 -5.40 -4.22
CA ARG A 350 8.82 -5.69 -5.49
C ARG A 350 9.41 -7.09 -5.51
N GLU A 351 10.07 -7.51 -4.44
CA GLU A 351 10.67 -8.84 -4.36
C GLU A 351 9.60 -9.93 -4.40
N LEU A 352 8.54 -9.82 -3.60
CA LEU A 352 7.44 -10.80 -3.61
C LEU A 352 6.71 -10.84 -4.94
N ALA A 353 6.45 -9.68 -5.57
CA ALA A 353 5.85 -9.63 -6.90
C ALA A 353 6.75 -10.31 -7.95
N THR A 354 8.06 -10.08 -7.89
CA THR A 354 9.04 -10.73 -8.79
C THR A 354 9.01 -12.25 -8.61
N ARG A 355 9.05 -12.73 -7.37
CA ARG A 355 8.98 -14.18 -7.07
C ARG A 355 7.66 -14.79 -7.52
N LEU A 356 6.53 -14.12 -7.27
CA LEU A 356 5.20 -14.56 -7.71
C LEU A 356 5.08 -14.64 -9.23
N VAL A 357 5.52 -13.61 -9.96
CA VAL A 357 5.51 -13.59 -11.44
C VAL A 357 6.42 -14.67 -11.99
N HIS A 358 7.59 -14.88 -11.41
CA HIS A 358 8.49 -15.96 -11.81
C HIS A 358 7.87 -17.34 -11.59
N ALA A 359 7.27 -17.59 -10.44
CA ALA A 359 6.58 -18.83 -10.13
C ALA A 359 5.32 -19.03 -11.01
N PHE A 360 4.60 -17.95 -11.33
CA PHE A 360 3.48 -17.96 -12.27
C PHE A 360 3.92 -18.36 -13.68
N ARG A 361 5.00 -17.78 -14.19
CA ARG A 361 5.59 -18.18 -15.49
C ARG A 361 6.04 -19.63 -15.50
N ALA A 362 6.66 -20.09 -14.41
CA ALA A 362 7.12 -21.46 -14.28
C ALA A 362 5.94 -22.48 -14.25
N SER A 363 4.79 -22.09 -13.72
CA SER A 363 3.60 -22.93 -13.68
C SER A 363 2.94 -23.18 -15.04
N ARG A 364 3.36 -22.43 -16.07
CA ARG A 364 2.81 -22.44 -17.45
C ARG A 364 3.72 -23.13 -18.47
N ARG A 365 4.87 -23.56 -18.03
CA ARG A 365 5.81 -24.38 -18.83
C ARG A 365 5.54 -25.85 -18.60
#